data_8555005df31cf778230523999973fcfa
#
_entry.id   8555005df31cf778230523999973fcfa
#
_cell.length_a   1.000
_cell.length_b   1.000
_cell.length_c   1.000
_cell.angle_alpha   90.00
_cell.angle_beta   90.00
_cell.angle_gamma   90.00
#
_symmetry.space_group_name_H-M   'P 1'
#
loop_
_entity.id
_entity.type
_entity.pdbx_description
1 polymer ?
#
loop_
_entity_poly.entity_id
_entity_poly.type
_entity_poly.pdbx_seq_one_letter_code
_entity_poly.pdbx_strand_id
1 'polypeptide(L)'
;MLVALLAVAIGATVLSGLVTIYYDVPRQMGKEFRSYGANLMLVSAGAEDIGKEALNAAEAQIPANSLVGLTAFRYETMSLNRLPFMVGGIDFLAVQKTRPYWGISGQYPKEKGEALLGQTVAQTVAAKVGDRISLSGSDSEGEEFTARFTVSGILQTGGGEEDCIFIDQKEMDLLMKNSGLYDFAECSISANAVELEAIAKKISDAEASISPRLVKRVTKSEGSVLKKLQSLVWIVTLVVLILTMVCVATTMMAVVAERRKEIGLKKALGASNKNIVKEFLGEGLFLGALGGVIGVALGFWFAQKVSMNVFSRSISFQPLLAPVTVLVSVITTGIACMIPVRNAATVDPVIVLRGE
;
A
#
# COMPACT_ATOMS: atom_id res chain seq x y z
N MET A 1 -26.25 -28.61 16.28
CA MET A 1 -24.78 -28.62 16.06
C MET A 1 -24.36 -28.11 14.71
N LEU A 2 -24.89 -28.64 13.59
CA LEU A 2 -24.51 -28.19 12.23
C LEU A 2 -24.70 -26.66 12.00
N VAL A 3 -25.80 -26.10 12.49
CA VAL A 3 -26.08 -24.64 12.39
C VAL A 3 -25.04 -23.81 13.14
N ALA A 4 -24.62 -24.22 14.33
CA ALA A 4 -23.56 -23.55 15.08
C ALA A 4 -22.21 -23.62 14.32
N LEU A 5 -21.87 -24.79 13.77
CA LEU A 5 -20.67 -24.96 12.95
C LEU A 5 -20.68 -24.03 11.74
N LEU A 6 -21.79 -23.98 11.00
CA LEU A 6 -21.95 -23.07 9.84
C LEU A 6 -21.84 -21.61 10.25
N ALA A 7 -22.47 -21.22 11.37
CA ALA A 7 -22.36 -19.82 11.86
C ALA A 7 -20.92 -19.44 12.18
N VAL A 8 -20.19 -20.32 12.87
CA VAL A 8 -18.76 -20.09 13.19
C VAL A 8 -17.92 -20.07 11.91
N ALA A 9 -18.16 -21.00 10.99
CA ALA A 9 -17.43 -21.04 9.72
C ALA A 9 -17.65 -19.77 8.89
N ILE A 10 -18.89 -19.27 8.80
CA ILE A 10 -19.21 -18.01 8.10
C ILE A 10 -18.52 -16.84 8.80
N GLY A 11 -18.63 -16.73 10.13
CA GLY A 11 -17.97 -15.68 10.89
C GLY A 11 -16.46 -15.67 10.72
N ALA A 12 -15.83 -16.85 10.78
CA ALA A 12 -14.41 -17.01 10.56
C ALA A 12 -13.99 -16.74 9.11
N THR A 13 -14.86 -17.06 8.12
CA THR A 13 -14.63 -16.73 6.70
C THR A 13 -14.57 -15.22 6.49
N VAL A 14 -15.55 -14.49 7.04
CA VAL A 14 -15.60 -13.04 6.93
C VAL A 14 -14.40 -12.41 7.62
N LEU A 15 -14.09 -12.86 8.85
CA LEU A 15 -12.93 -12.38 9.60
C LEU A 15 -11.62 -12.63 8.84
N SER A 16 -11.37 -13.85 8.40
CA SER A 16 -10.16 -14.22 7.64
C SER A 16 -10.07 -13.45 6.33
N GLY A 17 -11.16 -13.33 5.57
CA GLY A 17 -11.21 -12.60 4.31
C GLY A 17 -10.94 -11.11 4.49
N LEU A 18 -11.62 -10.46 5.44
CA LEU A 18 -11.44 -9.02 5.70
C LEU A 18 -10.05 -8.70 6.23
N VAL A 19 -9.51 -9.51 7.15
CA VAL A 19 -8.16 -9.29 7.69
C VAL A 19 -7.11 -9.51 6.61
N THR A 20 -7.28 -10.50 5.74
CA THR A 20 -6.38 -10.72 4.59
C THR A 20 -6.38 -9.53 3.66
N ILE A 21 -7.56 -9.02 3.29
CA ILE A 21 -7.71 -7.82 2.46
C ILE A 21 -7.08 -6.60 3.14
N TYR A 22 -7.30 -6.44 4.45
CA TYR A 22 -6.74 -5.34 5.25
C TYR A 22 -5.21 -5.27 5.19
N TYR A 23 -4.52 -6.42 5.23
CA TYR A 23 -3.05 -6.46 5.15
C TYR A 23 -2.52 -6.33 3.73
N ASP A 24 -3.24 -6.84 2.74
CA ASP A 24 -2.74 -6.95 1.37
C ASP A 24 -3.08 -5.73 0.50
N VAL A 25 -4.27 -5.12 0.69
CA VAL A 25 -4.69 -3.93 -0.07
C VAL A 25 -3.71 -2.76 0.05
N PRO A 26 -3.22 -2.34 1.24
CA PRO A 26 -2.24 -1.27 1.33
C PRO A 26 -0.93 -1.57 0.59
N ARG A 27 -0.51 -2.84 0.60
CA ARG A 27 0.70 -3.28 -0.12
C ARG A 27 0.52 -3.27 -1.63
N GLN A 28 -0.66 -3.63 -2.12
CA GLN A 28 -0.98 -3.61 -3.55
C GLN A 28 -1.21 -2.18 -4.03
N MET A 29 -1.95 -1.36 -3.28
CA MET A 29 -2.16 0.06 -3.59
C MET A 29 -0.84 0.82 -3.60
N GLY A 30 0.07 0.60 -2.65
CA GLY A 30 1.41 1.19 -2.69
C GLY A 30 2.21 0.85 -3.96
N LYS A 31 1.86 -0.23 -4.66
CA LYS A 31 2.40 -0.56 -5.99
C LYS A 31 1.67 0.15 -7.14
N GLU A 32 0.38 0.37 -7.02
CA GLU A 32 -0.45 1.11 -7.99
C GLU A 32 -0.15 2.62 -7.94
N PHE A 33 0.00 3.18 -6.75
CA PHE A 33 0.35 4.59 -6.56
C PHE A 33 1.74 4.95 -7.09
N ARG A 34 2.61 3.97 -7.35
CA ARG A 34 3.88 4.16 -8.07
C ARG A 34 3.70 4.61 -9.53
N SER A 35 2.55 4.32 -10.13
CA SER A 35 2.21 4.82 -11.46
C SER A 35 1.93 6.33 -11.46
N TYR A 36 1.78 6.95 -10.29
CA TYR A 36 1.56 8.40 -10.15
C TYR A 36 2.84 9.22 -9.95
N GLY A 37 4.02 8.59 -9.95
CA GLY A 37 5.30 9.29 -9.94
C GLY A 37 6.07 9.23 -8.61
N ALA A 38 7.01 10.17 -8.45
CA ALA A 38 7.86 10.27 -7.28
C ALA A 38 7.05 10.61 -6.01
N ASN A 39 7.41 9.97 -4.89
CA ASN A 39 6.77 10.17 -3.58
C ASN A 39 7.70 10.82 -2.53
N LEU A 40 8.99 10.92 -2.84
CA LEU A 40 9.97 11.65 -2.06
C LEU A 40 10.76 12.59 -2.97
N MET A 41 10.89 13.84 -2.57
CA MET A 41 11.71 14.85 -3.22
C MET A 41 12.90 15.18 -2.32
N LEU A 42 14.08 15.18 -2.88
CA LEU A 42 15.30 15.61 -2.24
C LEU A 42 15.61 17.02 -2.73
N VAL A 43 15.60 17.99 -1.84
CA VAL A 43 15.96 19.38 -2.14
C VAL A 43 17.14 19.79 -1.29
N SER A 44 17.89 20.80 -1.72
CA SER A 44 18.96 21.37 -0.89
C SER A 44 18.40 21.89 0.42
N ALA A 45 19.12 21.70 1.50
CA ALA A 45 18.83 22.30 2.80
C ALA A 45 19.34 23.75 2.91
N GLY A 46 20.20 24.18 1.99
CA GLY A 46 20.79 25.52 1.91
C GLY A 46 20.42 26.25 0.61
N ALA A 47 21.27 27.21 0.23
CA ALA A 47 21.15 27.97 -1.01
C ALA A 47 21.96 27.36 -2.17
N GLU A 48 22.74 26.32 -1.90
CA GLU A 48 23.60 25.67 -2.89
C GLU A 48 22.89 24.46 -3.51
N ASP A 49 23.28 24.11 -4.73
CA ASP A 49 22.77 22.94 -5.42
C ASP A 49 23.17 21.63 -4.73
N ILE A 50 22.46 20.55 -5.01
CA ILE A 50 22.78 19.23 -4.49
C ILE A 50 23.97 18.67 -5.28
N GLY A 51 25.09 18.43 -4.59
CA GLY A 51 26.24 17.77 -5.17
C GLY A 51 26.00 16.28 -5.41
N LYS A 52 26.65 15.73 -6.43
CA LYS A 52 26.54 14.29 -6.78
C LYS A 52 26.90 13.35 -5.63
N GLU A 53 27.89 13.72 -4.81
CA GLU A 53 28.32 12.92 -3.65
C GLU A 53 27.22 12.89 -2.58
N ALA A 54 26.63 14.03 -2.29
CA ALA A 54 25.51 14.14 -1.35
C ALA A 54 24.28 13.33 -1.85
N LEU A 55 23.99 13.39 -3.15
CA LEU A 55 22.91 12.61 -3.75
C LEU A 55 23.16 11.09 -3.62
N ASN A 56 24.38 10.63 -3.87
CA ASN A 56 24.76 9.24 -3.72
C ASN A 56 24.68 8.79 -2.25
N ALA A 57 25.10 9.64 -1.30
CA ALA A 57 24.99 9.37 0.13
C ALA A 57 23.52 9.24 0.57
N ALA A 58 22.64 10.09 0.03
CA ALA A 58 21.20 10.01 0.28
C ALA A 58 20.58 8.74 -0.33
N GLU A 59 20.95 8.37 -1.56
CA GLU A 59 20.50 7.16 -2.21
C GLU A 59 20.87 5.90 -1.43
N ALA A 60 22.10 5.86 -0.86
CA ALA A 60 22.58 4.74 -0.05
C ALA A 60 21.73 4.49 1.23
N GLN A 61 20.98 5.48 1.72
CA GLN A 61 20.06 5.34 2.85
C GLN A 61 18.73 4.68 2.46
N ILE A 62 18.45 4.56 1.16
CA ILE A 62 17.22 3.95 0.67
C ILE A 62 17.45 2.46 0.45
N PRO A 63 16.69 1.55 1.06
CA PRO A 63 16.84 0.12 0.81
C PRO A 63 16.71 -0.21 -0.69
N ALA A 64 17.69 -0.93 -1.24
CA ALA A 64 17.77 -1.22 -2.68
C ALA A 64 16.54 -1.93 -3.25
N ASN A 65 15.86 -2.76 -2.44
CA ASN A 65 14.60 -3.43 -2.80
C ASN A 65 13.39 -2.51 -2.78
N SER A 66 13.50 -1.32 -2.21
CA SER A 66 12.42 -0.33 -2.12
C SER A 66 12.56 0.79 -3.15
N LEU A 67 13.77 1.07 -3.64
CA LEU A 67 14.01 2.10 -4.65
C LEU A 67 13.55 1.60 -6.03
N VAL A 68 12.57 2.29 -6.62
CA VAL A 68 12.06 2.03 -7.98
C VAL A 68 12.82 2.86 -9.00
N GLY A 69 13.11 4.12 -8.66
CA GLY A 69 13.87 5.03 -9.48
C GLY A 69 14.22 6.30 -8.73
N LEU A 70 15.32 6.92 -9.14
CA LEU A 70 15.78 8.22 -8.69
C LEU A 70 16.14 9.02 -9.94
N THR A 71 15.62 10.24 -10.07
CA THR A 71 15.94 11.18 -11.15
C THR A 71 16.36 12.50 -10.54
N ALA A 72 17.58 12.91 -10.84
CA ALA A 72 18.06 14.26 -10.53
C ALA A 72 17.71 15.21 -11.67
N PHE A 73 17.41 16.44 -11.30
CA PHE A 73 17.02 17.51 -12.21
C PHE A 73 17.98 18.69 -12.03
N ARG A 74 18.42 19.22 -13.16
CA ARG A 74 19.12 20.48 -13.22
C ARG A 74 18.43 21.39 -14.22
N TYR A 75 18.03 22.57 -13.81
CA TYR A 75 17.34 23.54 -14.65
C TYR A 75 18.22 24.76 -14.91
N GLU A 76 18.30 25.15 -16.18
CA GLU A 76 19.00 26.36 -16.60
C GLU A 76 18.11 27.16 -17.57
N THR A 77 18.24 28.46 -17.55
CA THR A 77 17.50 29.30 -18.52
C THR A 77 18.31 29.48 -19.78
N MET A 78 17.77 28.99 -20.90
CA MET A 78 18.40 29.12 -22.23
C MET A 78 17.43 29.77 -23.20
N SER A 79 17.97 30.39 -24.24
CA SER A 79 17.19 31.05 -25.30
C SER A 79 16.97 30.13 -26.49
N LEU A 80 15.73 29.98 -26.91
CA LEU A 80 15.33 29.36 -28.18
C LEU A 80 14.59 30.39 -29.01
N ASN A 81 15.11 30.71 -30.20
CA ASN A 81 14.57 31.78 -31.08
C ASN A 81 14.45 33.13 -30.37
N ARG A 82 15.42 33.51 -29.53
CA ARG A 82 15.46 34.70 -28.67
C ARG A 82 14.39 34.77 -27.57
N LEU A 83 13.67 33.70 -27.33
CA LEU A 83 12.73 33.59 -26.21
C LEU A 83 13.38 32.75 -25.11
N PRO A 84 13.32 33.16 -23.84
CA PRO A 84 13.86 32.40 -22.74
C PRO A 84 12.94 31.23 -22.39
N PHE A 85 13.53 30.06 -22.25
CA PHE A 85 12.85 28.84 -21.79
C PHE A 85 13.68 28.16 -20.69
N MET A 86 13.00 27.48 -19.80
CA MET A 86 13.64 26.62 -18.83
C MET A 86 14.06 25.30 -19.50
N VAL A 87 15.33 24.98 -19.42
CA VAL A 87 15.91 23.74 -19.97
C VAL A 87 16.32 22.84 -18.82
N GLY A 88 15.72 21.66 -18.74
CA GLY A 88 16.01 20.65 -17.74
C GLY A 88 17.00 19.61 -18.25
N GLY A 89 18.11 19.42 -17.57
CA GLY A 89 19.02 18.28 -17.74
C GLY A 89 18.53 17.11 -16.89
N ILE A 90 18.27 15.97 -17.53
CA ILE A 90 17.74 14.77 -16.86
C ILE A 90 18.30 13.50 -17.45
N ASP A 91 18.30 12.41 -16.65
CA ASP A 91 18.48 11.05 -17.18
C ASP A 91 17.14 10.52 -17.69
N PHE A 92 17.01 10.35 -19.01
CA PHE A 92 15.78 9.88 -19.64
C PHE A 92 15.42 8.44 -19.30
N LEU A 93 16.35 7.59 -18.89
CA LEU A 93 16.06 6.24 -18.42
C LEU A 93 15.52 6.26 -16.98
N ALA A 94 16.05 7.15 -16.16
CA ALA A 94 15.62 7.32 -14.77
C ALA A 94 14.23 7.97 -14.69
N VAL A 95 13.98 9.01 -15.49
CA VAL A 95 12.70 9.75 -15.47
C VAL A 95 11.51 8.88 -15.88
N GLN A 96 11.69 7.91 -16.76
CA GLN A 96 10.64 6.95 -17.12
C GLN A 96 10.16 6.12 -15.92
N LYS A 97 11.02 5.94 -14.91
CA LYS A 97 10.67 5.23 -13.68
C LYS A 97 10.05 6.14 -12.62
N THR A 98 10.50 7.41 -12.55
CA THR A 98 10.02 8.38 -11.57
C THR A 98 8.79 9.15 -12.03
N ARG A 99 8.61 9.32 -13.35
CA ARG A 99 7.48 10.02 -13.98
C ARG A 99 6.85 9.18 -15.11
N PRO A 100 6.30 8.00 -14.81
CA PRO A 100 5.73 7.08 -15.82
C PRO A 100 4.49 7.66 -16.51
N TYR A 101 3.91 8.74 -15.98
CA TYR A 101 2.74 9.44 -16.53
C TYR A 101 3.08 10.42 -17.67
N TRP A 102 4.36 10.61 -17.99
CA TRP A 102 4.76 11.47 -19.10
C TRP A 102 4.27 10.90 -20.42
N GLY A 103 3.28 11.56 -21.02
CA GLY A 103 2.81 11.26 -22.37
C GLY A 103 3.73 11.90 -23.40
N ILE A 104 4.26 11.11 -24.35
CA ILE A 104 5.18 11.60 -25.35
C ILE A 104 4.66 11.28 -26.75
N SER A 105 4.56 12.34 -27.56
CA SER A 105 4.35 12.21 -29.01
C SER A 105 5.70 12.17 -29.69
N GLY A 106 6.10 11.02 -30.23
CA GLY A 106 7.46 10.77 -30.73
C GLY A 106 8.17 9.74 -29.87
N GLN A 107 9.44 9.98 -29.57
CA GLN A 107 10.28 9.08 -28.77
C GLN A 107 11.04 9.85 -27.70
N TYR A 108 11.43 9.15 -26.61
CA TYR A 108 12.42 9.70 -25.70
C TYR A 108 13.76 9.85 -26.39
N PRO A 109 14.52 10.93 -26.08
CA PRO A 109 15.91 11.08 -26.53
C PRO A 109 16.73 9.84 -26.18
N LYS A 110 17.47 9.34 -27.18
CA LYS A 110 18.36 8.16 -27.04
C LYS A 110 19.78 8.49 -27.44
N GLU A 111 19.94 9.41 -28.36
CA GLU A 111 21.23 9.80 -28.90
C GLU A 111 21.61 11.21 -28.43
N LYS A 112 22.91 11.51 -28.52
CA LYS A 112 23.39 12.87 -28.23
C LYS A 112 22.83 13.86 -29.26
N GLY A 113 22.50 15.07 -28.76
CA GLY A 113 21.93 16.10 -29.60
C GLY A 113 20.43 15.94 -29.85
N GLU A 114 19.75 15.12 -29.07
CA GLU A 114 18.29 15.00 -29.06
C GLU A 114 17.68 15.73 -27.86
N ALA A 115 16.53 16.37 -28.06
CA ALA A 115 15.80 17.08 -27.03
C ALA A 115 14.32 16.67 -27.01
N LEU A 116 13.72 16.73 -25.84
CA LEU A 116 12.28 16.57 -25.62
C LEU A 116 11.70 17.95 -25.35
N LEU A 117 10.72 18.40 -26.13
CA LEU A 117 10.05 19.68 -25.95
C LEU A 117 8.73 19.50 -25.23
N GLY A 118 8.46 20.36 -24.26
CA GLY A 118 7.11 20.48 -23.71
C GLY A 118 6.11 20.98 -24.77
N GLN A 119 4.86 20.59 -24.64
CA GLN A 119 3.77 20.92 -25.57
C GLN A 119 3.65 22.42 -25.80
N THR A 120 3.70 23.22 -24.74
CA THR A 120 3.60 24.69 -24.79
C THR A 120 4.78 25.30 -25.54
N VAL A 121 6.00 24.79 -25.28
CA VAL A 121 7.21 25.22 -25.98
C VAL A 121 7.10 24.92 -27.47
N ALA A 122 6.73 23.69 -27.81
CA ALA A 122 6.60 23.25 -29.20
C ALA A 122 5.57 24.09 -29.96
N GLN A 123 4.45 24.44 -29.34
CA GLN A 123 3.43 25.34 -29.92
C GLN A 123 3.95 26.77 -30.09
N THR A 124 4.66 27.31 -29.09
CA THR A 124 5.18 28.66 -29.10
C THR A 124 6.20 28.90 -30.20
N VAL A 125 7.08 27.92 -30.44
CA VAL A 125 8.11 28.03 -31.47
C VAL A 125 7.73 27.32 -32.79
N ALA A 126 6.50 26.79 -32.88
CA ALA A 126 5.97 26.04 -34.02
C ALA A 126 6.86 24.85 -34.46
N ALA A 127 7.54 24.21 -33.46
CA ALA A 127 8.43 23.08 -33.72
C ALA A 127 7.66 21.73 -33.73
N LYS A 128 8.11 20.81 -34.53
CA LYS A 128 7.59 19.45 -34.69
C LYS A 128 8.68 18.43 -34.40
N VAL A 129 8.26 17.18 -34.14
CA VAL A 129 9.20 16.04 -34.03
C VAL A 129 10.01 15.92 -35.31
N GLY A 130 11.33 15.83 -35.18
CA GLY A 130 12.29 15.82 -36.26
C GLY A 130 12.92 17.17 -36.61
N ASP A 131 12.37 18.27 -36.12
CA ASP A 131 12.92 19.60 -36.37
C ASP A 131 14.24 19.83 -35.61
N ARG A 132 15.07 20.70 -36.13
CA ARG A 132 16.31 21.11 -35.46
C ARG A 132 16.10 22.46 -34.76
N ILE A 133 16.47 22.50 -33.49
CA ILE A 133 16.43 23.70 -32.67
C ILE A 133 17.84 24.10 -32.25
N SER A 134 18.04 25.37 -31.95
CA SER A 134 19.32 25.90 -31.44
C SER A 134 19.06 26.55 -30.09
N LEU A 135 19.65 26.00 -29.03
CA LEU A 135 19.63 26.58 -27.69
C LEU A 135 20.88 27.42 -27.47
N SER A 136 20.71 28.62 -27.00
CA SER A 136 21.81 29.56 -26.68
C SER A 136 21.72 29.95 -25.21
N GLY A 137 22.86 30.01 -24.54
CA GLY A 137 22.95 30.40 -23.12
C GLY A 137 24.35 30.85 -22.77
N SER A 138 24.59 31.06 -21.48
CA SER A 138 25.92 31.31 -20.92
C SER A 138 26.27 30.16 -19.98
N ASP A 139 27.51 29.71 -20.00
CA ASP A 139 28.00 28.70 -19.08
C ASP A 139 28.29 29.24 -17.67
N SER A 140 28.78 28.46 -16.77
CA SER A 140 29.12 28.87 -15.39
C SER A 140 30.28 29.88 -15.32
N GLU A 141 31.04 30.03 -16.38
CA GLU A 141 32.13 31.03 -16.50
C GLU A 141 31.67 32.30 -17.19
N GLY A 142 30.41 32.34 -17.66
CA GLY A 142 29.83 33.50 -18.38
C GLY A 142 30.14 33.52 -19.88
N GLU A 143 30.71 32.44 -20.45
CA GLU A 143 30.94 32.32 -21.87
C GLU A 143 29.66 31.92 -22.62
N GLU A 144 29.33 32.61 -23.69
CA GLU A 144 28.17 32.31 -24.52
C GLU A 144 28.38 31.04 -25.34
N PHE A 145 27.38 30.16 -25.36
CA PHE A 145 27.36 28.99 -26.21
C PHE A 145 26.08 28.90 -27.06
N THR A 146 26.17 28.14 -28.14
CA THR A 146 25.01 27.75 -28.95
C THR A 146 25.12 26.26 -29.27
N ALA A 147 24.14 25.49 -28.85
CA ALA A 147 24.07 24.05 -29.10
C ALA A 147 22.85 23.71 -29.95
N ARG A 148 23.00 22.73 -30.84
CA ARG A 148 21.94 22.28 -31.74
C ARG A 148 21.39 20.96 -31.29
N PHE A 149 20.07 20.86 -31.24
CA PHE A 149 19.35 19.67 -30.87
C PHE A 149 18.30 19.29 -31.92
N THR A 150 18.01 18.02 -32.04
CA THR A 150 16.90 17.49 -32.84
C THR A 150 15.75 17.15 -31.90
N VAL A 151 14.55 17.60 -32.21
CA VAL A 151 13.36 17.29 -31.41
C VAL A 151 12.98 15.83 -31.61
N SER A 152 13.21 14.97 -30.62
CA SER A 152 12.89 13.55 -30.68
C SER A 152 11.43 13.26 -30.27
N GLY A 153 10.83 14.14 -29.46
CA GLY A 153 9.46 14.02 -28.98
C GLY A 153 8.90 15.30 -28.39
N ILE A 154 7.59 15.31 -28.21
CA ILE A 154 6.84 16.38 -27.55
C ILE A 154 6.15 15.82 -26.33
N LEU A 155 6.39 16.44 -25.17
CA LEU A 155 5.90 16.03 -23.88
C LEU A 155 4.53 16.66 -23.58
N GLN A 156 3.58 15.81 -23.15
CA GLN A 156 2.25 16.20 -22.71
C GLN A 156 1.98 15.63 -21.33
N THR A 157 1.79 16.50 -20.34
CA THR A 157 1.55 16.09 -18.94
C THR A 157 0.36 16.81 -18.32
N GLY A 158 -0.08 17.93 -18.89
CA GLY A 158 -1.04 18.86 -18.28
C GLY A 158 -0.44 19.65 -17.11
N GLY A 159 0.88 19.64 -16.96
CA GLY A 159 1.62 20.32 -15.88
C GLY A 159 2.66 21.31 -16.38
N GLY A 160 3.40 21.90 -15.45
CA GLY A 160 4.44 22.90 -15.75
C GLY A 160 5.62 22.39 -16.57
N GLU A 161 5.78 21.07 -16.70
CA GLU A 161 6.79 20.45 -17.56
C GLU A 161 6.57 20.73 -19.04
N GLU A 162 5.34 21.09 -19.43
CA GLU A 162 5.03 21.47 -20.81
C GLU A 162 5.64 22.81 -21.23
N ASP A 163 6.05 23.63 -20.25
CA ASP A 163 6.73 24.90 -20.47
C ASP A 163 8.27 24.76 -20.53
N CYS A 164 8.78 23.53 -20.42
CA CYS A 164 10.21 23.24 -20.34
C CYS A 164 10.71 22.49 -21.59
N ILE A 165 12.02 22.55 -21.82
CA ILE A 165 12.76 21.73 -22.75
C ILE A 165 13.61 20.75 -21.92
N PHE A 166 13.72 19.50 -22.33
CA PHE A 166 14.56 18.51 -21.63
C PHE A 166 15.65 17.98 -22.56
N ILE A 167 16.86 17.94 -22.03
CA ILE A 167 18.05 17.37 -22.68
C ILE A 167 18.72 16.34 -21.74
N ASP A 168 19.61 15.51 -22.28
CA ASP A 168 20.35 14.56 -21.44
C ASP A 168 21.23 15.30 -20.43
N GLN A 169 21.29 14.77 -19.18
CA GLN A 169 22.06 15.37 -18.09
C GLN A 169 23.54 15.59 -18.46
N LYS A 170 24.13 14.64 -19.20
CA LYS A 170 25.53 14.74 -19.61
C LYS A 170 25.78 15.88 -20.61
N GLU A 171 24.78 16.16 -21.44
CA GLU A 171 24.85 17.32 -22.36
C GLU A 171 24.70 18.63 -21.61
N MET A 172 23.80 18.69 -20.63
CA MET A 172 23.67 19.84 -19.72
C MET A 172 25.01 20.10 -19.01
N ASP A 173 25.62 19.06 -18.44
CA ASP A 173 26.91 19.18 -17.73
C ASP A 173 28.04 19.67 -18.66
N LEU A 174 28.05 19.25 -19.92
CA LEU A 174 29.02 19.71 -20.91
C LEU A 174 28.80 21.17 -21.31
N LEU A 175 27.54 21.59 -21.50
CA LEU A 175 27.20 22.96 -21.87
C LEU A 175 27.52 23.96 -20.75
N MET A 176 27.26 23.55 -19.51
CA MET A 176 27.48 24.38 -18.34
C MET A 176 28.93 24.34 -17.82
N LYS A 177 29.81 23.50 -18.37
CA LYS A 177 31.18 23.25 -17.90
C LYS A 177 31.25 22.92 -16.41
N ASN A 178 30.16 22.47 -15.83
CA ASN A 178 30.03 22.15 -14.41
C ASN A 178 29.17 20.90 -14.26
N SER A 179 29.73 19.86 -13.67
CA SER A 179 29.11 18.54 -13.56
C SER A 179 28.75 18.18 -12.15
N GLY A 180 27.66 17.42 -11.99
CA GLY A 180 27.26 16.83 -10.73
C GLY A 180 26.61 17.79 -9.75
N LEU A 181 26.00 18.86 -10.23
CA LEU A 181 25.14 19.75 -9.49
C LEU A 181 23.68 19.59 -9.94
N TYR A 182 22.77 19.55 -8.98
CA TYR A 182 21.35 19.33 -9.21
C TYR A 182 20.51 20.26 -8.33
N ASP A 183 19.43 20.83 -8.88
CA ASP A 183 18.48 21.65 -8.12
C ASP A 183 17.70 20.80 -7.13
N PHE A 184 17.25 19.63 -7.58
CA PHE A 184 16.55 18.67 -6.75
C PHE A 184 16.61 17.25 -7.38
N ALA A 185 16.25 16.24 -6.59
CA ALA A 185 16.05 14.91 -7.10
C ALA A 185 14.71 14.35 -6.65
N GLU A 186 14.12 13.52 -7.50
CA GLU A 186 12.86 12.81 -7.24
C GLU A 186 13.12 11.33 -7.08
N CYS A 187 12.58 10.76 -6.00
CA CYS A 187 12.66 9.34 -5.71
C CYS A 187 11.26 8.72 -5.76
N SER A 188 11.14 7.62 -6.48
CA SER A 188 9.99 6.73 -6.40
C SER A 188 10.36 5.54 -5.51
N ILE A 189 9.79 5.49 -4.31
CA ILE A 189 10.12 4.50 -3.28
C ILE A 189 8.92 3.62 -2.97
N SER A 190 9.14 2.31 -2.99
CA SER A 190 8.14 1.31 -2.61
C SER A 190 8.06 1.14 -1.11
N ALA A 191 7.46 2.10 -0.42
CA ALA A 191 7.31 2.10 1.02
C ALA A 191 5.94 2.66 1.43
N ASN A 192 5.45 2.29 2.60
CA ASN A 192 4.27 2.93 3.19
C ASN A 192 4.64 4.30 3.79
N ALA A 193 3.64 5.10 4.21
CA ALA A 193 3.88 6.45 4.71
C ALA A 193 4.84 6.50 5.92
N VAL A 194 4.74 5.53 6.84
CA VAL A 194 5.59 5.46 8.04
C VAL A 194 7.03 5.08 7.68
N GLU A 195 7.20 4.11 6.78
CA GLU A 195 8.51 3.71 6.26
C GLU A 195 9.15 4.85 5.47
N LEU A 196 8.37 5.58 4.67
CA LEU A 196 8.86 6.71 3.89
C LEU A 196 9.32 7.88 4.78
N GLU A 197 8.59 8.17 5.87
CA GLU A 197 9.03 9.14 6.89
C GLU A 197 10.31 8.69 7.59
N ALA A 198 10.45 7.40 7.89
CA ALA A 198 11.67 6.85 8.48
C ALA A 198 12.87 6.95 7.53
N ILE A 199 12.67 6.68 6.22
CA ILE A 199 13.70 6.84 5.20
C ILE A 199 14.09 8.32 5.06
N ALA A 200 13.11 9.24 4.97
CA ALA A 200 13.36 10.66 4.90
C ALA A 200 14.20 11.16 6.10
N LYS A 201 13.88 10.69 7.31
CA LYS A 201 14.66 11.01 8.50
C LYS A 201 16.09 10.48 8.42
N LYS A 202 16.30 9.23 8.00
CA LYS A 202 17.64 8.66 7.82
C LYS A 202 18.51 9.45 6.83
N ILE A 203 17.89 9.90 5.72
CA ILE A 203 18.58 10.73 4.74
C ILE A 203 18.99 12.06 5.37
N SER A 204 18.07 12.72 6.08
CA SER A 204 18.36 14.00 6.75
C SER A 204 19.42 13.88 7.85
N ASP A 205 19.47 12.74 8.56
CA ASP A 205 20.46 12.47 9.61
C ASP A 205 21.84 12.13 9.02
N ALA A 206 21.89 11.52 7.83
CA ALA A 206 23.13 11.11 7.16
C ALA A 206 23.75 12.24 6.32
N GLU A 207 22.94 13.11 5.71
CA GLU A 207 23.39 14.16 4.81
C GLU A 207 22.66 15.47 5.12
N ALA A 208 23.34 16.34 5.87
CA ALA A 208 22.77 17.62 6.34
C ALA A 208 22.52 18.64 5.22
N SER A 209 23.18 18.47 4.07
CA SER A 209 22.97 19.34 2.88
C SER A 209 21.67 19.05 2.15
N ILE A 210 21.02 17.91 2.42
CA ILE A 210 19.79 17.48 1.77
C ILE A 210 18.60 17.54 2.73
N SER A 211 17.52 18.17 2.28
CA SER A 211 16.22 18.21 2.97
C SER A 211 15.21 17.33 2.22
N PRO A 212 14.95 16.11 2.71
CA PRO A 212 13.95 15.23 2.10
C PRO A 212 12.54 15.76 2.34
N ARG A 213 11.74 15.89 1.29
CA ARG A 213 10.34 16.34 1.35
C ARG A 213 9.42 15.26 0.81
N LEU A 214 8.46 14.85 1.61
CA LEU A 214 7.40 13.95 1.18
C LEU A 214 6.43 14.68 0.24
N VAL A 215 6.13 14.08 -0.90
CA VAL A 215 5.14 14.62 -1.84
C VAL A 215 3.75 14.43 -1.26
N LYS A 216 3.26 15.44 -0.54
CA LYS A 216 2.02 15.41 0.27
C LYS A 216 0.75 15.05 -0.51
N ARG A 217 0.72 15.22 -1.83
CA ARG A 217 -0.44 14.91 -2.66
C ARG A 217 -0.75 13.41 -2.69
N VAL A 218 0.29 12.60 -2.70
CA VAL A 218 0.20 11.14 -2.75
C VAL A 218 -0.01 10.57 -1.34
N THR A 219 0.78 11.02 -0.34
CA THR A 219 0.77 10.45 1.02
C THR A 219 -0.44 10.82 1.88
N LYS A 220 -0.97 12.04 1.79
CA LYS A 220 -2.10 12.47 2.63
C LYS A 220 -3.45 11.90 2.18
N SER A 221 -3.66 11.81 0.88
CA SER A 221 -4.90 11.25 0.31
C SER A 221 -5.00 9.75 0.60
N GLU A 222 -3.89 9.03 0.43
CA GLU A 222 -3.78 7.60 0.71
C GLU A 222 -4.02 7.27 2.17
N GLY A 223 -3.33 7.95 3.08
CA GLY A 223 -3.42 7.68 4.53
C GLY A 223 -4.82 7.90 5.10
N SER A 224 -5.58 8.88 4.59
CA SER A 224 -6.94 9.14 5.07
C SER A 224 -7.95 8.11 4.58
N VAL A 225 -7.86 7.70 3.31
CA VAL A 225 -8.74 6.67 2.72
C VAL A 225 -8.45 5.30 3.35
N LEU A 226 -7.17 4.94 3.47
CA LEU A 226 -6.78 3.69 4.11
C LEU A 226 -7.24 3.60 5.57
N LYS A 227 -7.09 4.68 6.37
CA LYS A 227 -7.60 4.73 7.74
C LYS A 227 -9.11 4.56 7.82
N LYS A 228 -9.87 5.18 6.91
CA LYS A 228 -11.34 5.01 6.85
C LYS A 228 -11.72 3.57 6.48
N LEU A 229 -11.05 2.97 5.50
CA LEU A 229 -11.24 1.56 5.14
C LEU A 229 -10.89 0.64 6.30
N GLN A 230 -9.80 0.89 7.01
CA GLN A 230 -9.40 0.16 8.21
C GLN A 230 -10.46 0.22 9.30
N SER A 231 -11.00 1.40 9.60
CA SER A 231 -12.07 1.57 10.58
C SER A 231 -13.32 0.79 10.18
N LEU A 232 -13.69 0.82 8.91
CA LEU A 232 -14.85 0.09 8.38
C LEU A 232 -14.66 -1.44 8.53
N VAL A 233 -13.48 -1.96 8.19
CA VAL A 233 -13.15 -3.38 8.36
C VAL A 233 -13.27 -3.79 9.83
N TRP A 234 -12.77 -2.99 10.78
CA TRP A 234 -12.88 -3.27 12.21
C TRP A 234 -14.34 -3.27 12.71
N ILE A 235 -15.15 -2.29 12.27
CA ILE A 235 -16.57 -2.22 12.64
C ILE A 235 -17.31 -3.44 12.12
N VAL A 236 -17.14 -3.78 10.83
CA VAL A 236 -17.80 -4.95 10.22
C VAL A 236 -17.36 -6.23 10.92
N THR A 237 -16.08 -6.40 11.19
CA THR A 237 -15.55 -7.56 11.91
C THR A 237 -16.18 -7.69 13.29
N LEU A 238 -16.28 -6.60 14.05
CA LEU A 238 -16.91 -6.59 15.39
C LEU A 238 -18.39 -7.00 15.31
N VAL A 239 -19.15 -6.44 14.37
CA VAL A 239 -20.57 -6.77 14.16
C VAL A 239 -20.73 -8.25 13.83
N VAL A 240 -19.90 -8.78 12.91
CA VAL A 240 -19.95 -10.20 12.52
C VAL A 240 -19.60 -11.12 13.70
N LEU A 241 -18.61 -10.76 14.53
CA LEU A 241 -18.27 -11.52 15.72
C LEU A 241 -19.43 -11.54 16.74
N ILE A 242 -20.09 -10.41 16.97
CA ILE A 242 -21.26 -10.33 17.85
C ILE A 242 -22.41 -11.19 17.32
N LEU A 243 -22.72 -11.10 16.03
CA LEU A 243 -23.76 -11.92 15.40
C LEU A 243 -23.44 -13.43 15.50
N THR A 244 -22.20 -13.81 15.24
CA THR A 244 -21.74 -15.19 15.39
C THR A 244 -21.89 -15.66 16.83
N MET A 245 -21.51 -14.83 17.81
CA MET A 245 -21.64 -15.14 19.24
C MET A 245 -23.11 -15.38 19.64
N VAL A 246 -24.02 -14.51 19.19
CA VAL A 246 -25.46 -14.66 19.44
C VAL A 246 -25.99 -15.96 18.79
N CYS A 247 -25.62 -16.23 17.55
CA CYS A 247 -26.05 -17.43 16.84
C CYS A 247 -25.55 -18.71 17.50
N VAL A 248 -24.30 -18.75 17.95
CA VAL A 248 -23.74 -19.90 18.68
C VAL A 248 -24.43 -20.06 20.03
N ALA A 249 -24.62 -18.97 20.79
CA ALA A 249 -25.27 -19.02 22.09
C ALA A 249 -26.71 -19.55 21.99
N THR A 250 -27.50 -19.05 21.03
CA THR A 250 -28.88 -19.51 20.80
C THR A 250 -28.94 -20.97 20.37
N THR A 251 -28.04 -21.39 19.46
CA THR A 251 -27.98 -22.79 19.02
C THR A 251 -27.58 -23.73 20.17
N MET A 252 -26.59 -23.34 20.97
CA MET A 252 -26.19 -24.14 22.14
C MET A 252 -27.27 -24.17 23.21
N MET A 253 -28.04 -23.08 23.39
CA MET A 253 -29.20 -23.05 24.28
C MET A 253 -30.25 -24.08 23.83
N ALA A 254 -30.55 -24.15 22.52
CA ALA A 254 -31.46 -25.17 21.96
C ALA A 254 -30.95 -26.58 22.19
N VAL A 255 -29.65 -26.85 21.97
CA VAL A 255 -29.03 -28.16 22.20
C VAL A 255 -29.11 -28.57 23.69
N VAL A 256 -28.84 -27.62 24.62
CA VAL A 256 -28.98 -27.86 26.06
C VAL A 256 -30.44 -28.19 26.42
N ALA A 257 -31.41 -27.46 25.85
CA ALA A 257 -32.82 -27.75 26.07
C ALA A 257 -33.25 -29.11 25.53
N GLU A 258 -32.80 -29.49 24.35
CA GLU A 258 -33.06 -30.78 23.72
C GLU A 258 -32.48 -31.94 24.53
N ARG A 259 -31.26 -31.78 25.08
CA ARG A 259 -30.56 -32.78 25.88
C ARG A 259 -30.85 -32.67 27.39
N ARG A 260 -31.86 -31.90 27.81
CA ARG A 260 -32.17 -31.64 29.24
C ARG A 260 -32.41 -32.94 30.05
N LYS A 261 -33.11 -33.96 29.46
CA LYS A 261 -33.33 -35.26 30.06
C LYS A 261 -32.06 -36.06 30.29
N GLU A 262 -31.15 -36.05 29.33
CA GLU A 262 -29.84 -36.69 29.40
C GLU A 262 -28.96 -36.06 30.50
N ILE A 263 -28.97 -34.70 30.59
CA ILE A 263 -28.26 -33.96 31.63
C ILE A 263 -28.82 -34.31 33.02
N GLY A 264 -30.15 -34.37 33.18
CA GLY A 264 -30.82 -34.76 34.41
C GLY A 264 -30.46 -36.18 34.85
N LEU A 265 -30.43 -37.11 33.92
CA LEU A 265 -30.02 -38.52 34.17
C LEU A 265 -28.55 -38.60 34.61
N LYS A 266 -27.63 -37.94 33.90
CA LYS A 266 -26.21 -37.90 34.29
C LYS A 266 -26.01 -37.34 35.70
N LYS A 267 -26.76 -36.29 36.08
CA LYS A 267 -26.71 -35.72 37.42
C LYS A 267 -27.28 -36.67 38.48
N ALA A 268 -28.38 -37.35 38.19
CA ALA A 268 -28.96 -38.36 39.08
C ALA A 268 -28.00 -39.52 39.36
N LEU A 269 -27.14 -39.88 38.37
CA LEU A 269 -26.08 -40.86 38.48
C LEU A 269 -24.79 -40.32 39.13
N GLY A 270 -24.78 -39.07 39.65
CA GLY A 270 -23.67 -38.51 40.41
C GLY A 270 -22.70 -37.64 39.59
N ALA A 271 -23.03 -37.26 38.34
CA ALA A 271 -22.18 -36.34 37.57
C ALA A 271 -22.13 -34.96 38.21
N SER A 272 -20.92 -34.43 38.41
CA SER A 272 -20.75 -33.08 38.98
C SER A 272 -21.07 -31.99 37.93
N ASN A 273 -21.51 -30.82 38.38
CA ASN A 273 -21.76 -29.68 37.53
C ASN A 273 -20.52 -29.31 36.69
N LYS A 274 -19.31 -29.50 37.24
CA LYS A 274 -18.04 -29.25 36.50
C LYS A 274 -17.86 -30.18 35.33
N ASN A 275 -18.29 -31.45 35.40
CA ASN A 275 -18.17 -32.39 34.30
C ASN A 275 -19.12 -32.02 33.16
N ILE A 276 -20.35 -31.62 33.46
CA ILE A 276 -21.33 -31.15 32.48
C ILE A 276 -20.82 -29.87 31.80
N VAL A 277 -20.29 -28.92 32.56
CA VAL A 277 -19.68 -27.70 32.03
C VAL A 277 -18.53 -28.04 31.07
N LYS A 278 -17.62 -28.92 31.45
CA LYS A 278 -16.50 -29.36 30.60
C LYS A 278 -16.95 -30.02 29.31
N GLU A 279 -17.98 -30.84 29.37
CA GLU A 279 -18.54 -31.57 28.20
C GLU A 279 -19.08 -30.57 27.17
N PHE A 280 -20.01 -29.69 27.55
CA PHE A 280 -20.61 -28.69 26.63
C PHE A 280 -19.63 -27.61 26.19
N LEU A 281 -18.73 -27.18 27.08
CA LEU A 281 -17.69 -26.21 26.71
C LEU A 281 -16.71 -26.86 25.73
N GLY A 282 -16.33 -28.09 25.94
CA GLY A 282 -15.47 -28.86 25.03
C GLY A 282 -16.09 -29.03 23.64
N GLU A 283 -17.41 -29.35 23.57
CA GLU A 283 -18.15 -29.39 22.30
C GLU A 283 -18.14 -28.03 21.61
N GLY A 284 -18.35 -26.95 22.35
CA GLY A 284 -18.30 -25.57 21.81
C GLY A 284 -16.92 -25.19 21.29
N LEU A 285 -15.86 -25.46 22.05
CA LEU A 285 -14.47 -25.17 21.64
C LEU A 285 -14.07 -25.99 20.41
N PHE A 286 -14.49 -27.25 20.33
CA PHE A 286 -14.27 -28.10 19.16
C PHE A 286 -14.97 -27.55 17.91
N LEU A 287 -16.24 -27.10 18.07
CA LEU A 287 -16.96 -26.44 16.97
C LEU A 287 -16.28 -25.15 16.56
N GLY A 288 -15.75 -24.39 17.52
CA GLY A 288 -14.95 -23.18 17.29
C GLY A 288 -13.69 -23.44 16.46
N ALA A 289 -12.98 -24.51 16.81
CA ALA A 289 -11.76 -24.93 16.11
C ALA A 289 -12.05 -25.42 14.68
N LEU A 290 -13.01 -26.33 14.52
CA LEU A 290 -13.41 -26.83 13.20
C LEU A 290 -13.97 -25.72 12.31
N GLY A 291 -14.89 -24.90 12.83
CA GLY A 291 -15.46 -23.76 12.12
C GLY A 291 -14.39 -22.74 11.75
N GLY A 292 -13.43 -22.50 12.65
CA GLY A 292 -12.29 -21.63 12.42
C GLY A 292 -11.40 -22.11 11.27
N VAL A 293 -11.06 -23.40 11.23
CA VAL A 293 -10.25 -23.99 10.15
C VAL A 293 -10.97 -23.91 8.79
N ILE A 294 -12.25 -24.29 8.75
CA ILE A 294 -13.08 -24.17 7.55
C ILE A 294 -13.17 -22.71 7.12
N GLY A 295 -13.38 -21.81 8.08
CA GLY A 295 -13.48 -20.38 7.83
C GLY A 295 -12.21 -19.78 7.26
N VAL A 296 -11.02 -20.17 7.73
CA VAL A 296 -9.73 -19.74 7.17
C VAL A 296 -9.59 -20.19 5.72
N ALA A 297 -9.91 -21.45 5.42
CA ALA A 297 -9.82 -21.99 4.06
C ALA A 297 -10.75 -21.27 3.09
N LEU A 298 -12.02 -21.11 3.47
CA LEU A 298 -13.00 -20.38 2.67
C LEU A 298 -12.70 -18.89 2.57
N GLY A 299 -12.25 -18.26 3.67
CA GLY A 299 -11.89 -16.85 3.71
C GLY A 299 -10.71 -16.53 2.81
N PHE A 300 -9.68 -17.34 2.83
CA PHE A 300 -8.55 -17.21 1.91
C PHE A 300 -8.97 -17.40 0.44
N TRP A 301 -9.76 -18.44 0.16
CA TRP A 301 -10.28 -18.67 -1.19
C TRP A 301 -11.11 -17.49 -1.71
N PHE A 302 -11.99 -16.95 -0.86
CA PHE A 302 -12.81 -15.79 -1.20
C PHE A 302 -11.96 -14.53 -1.41
N ALA A 303 -11.02 -14.25 -0.49
CA ALA A 303 -10.10 -13.12 -0.61
C ALA A 303 -9.27 -13.19 -1.90
N GLN A 304 -8.79 -14.40 -2.27
CA GLN A 304 -8.08 -14.63 -3.54
C GLN A 304 -8.94 -14.30 -4.75
N LYS A 305 -10.22 -14.72 -4.76
CA LYS A 305 -11.14 -14.42 -5.87
C LYS A 305 -11.45 -12.94 -5.98
N VAL A 306 -11.68 -12.26 -4.86
CA VAL A 306 -11.89 -10.81 -4.83
C VAL A 306 -10.65 -10.06 -5.34
N SER A 307 -9.47 -10.42 -4.88
CA SER A 307 -8.23 -9.78 -5.30
C SER A 307 -7.95 -9.98 -6.80
N MET A 308 -8.17 -11.18 -7.31
CA MET A 308 -8.00 -11.43 -8.75
C MET A 308 -8.97 -10.65 -9.62
N ASN A 309 -10.22 -10.49 -9.18
CA ASN A 309 -11.25 -9.78 -9.96
C ASN A 309 -11.12 -8.25 -9.87
N VAL A 310 -10.67 -7.73 -8.71
CA VAL A 310 -10.58 -6.27 -8.47
C VAL A 310 -9.21 -5.72 -8.84
N PHE A 311 -8.14 -6.44 -8.47
CA PHE A 311 -6.77 -5.96 -8.63
C PHE A 311 -5.95 -6.74 -9.67
N SER A 312 -6.54 -7.77 -10.31
CA SER A 312 -5.85 -8.66 -11.27
C SER A 312 -4.55 -9.27 -10.74
N ARG A 313 -4.47 -9.48 -9.42
CA ARG A 313 -3.28 -9.99 -8.73
C ARG A 313 -3.64 -11.05 -7.69
N SER A 314 -2.71 -11.99 -7.46
CA SER A 314 -2.83 -13.00 -6.42
C SER A 314 -2.39 -12.45 -5.05
N ILE A 315 -3.11 -12.82 -4.00
CA ILE A 315 -2.74 -12.53 -2.61
C ILE A 315 -1.69 -13.54 -2.15
N SER A 316 -0.66 -13.08 -1.45
CA SER A 316 0.29 -13.97 -0.80
C SER A 316 -0.30 -14.55 0.49
N PHE A 317 -0.23 -15.87 0.64
CA PHE A 317 -0.66 -16.54 1.87
C PHE A 317 0.21 -16.11 3.04
N GLN A 318 -0.42 -15.54 4.07
CA GLN A 318 0.27 -15.19 5.32
C GLN A 318 0.03 -16.29 6.37
N PRO A 319 1.03 -17.13 6.68
CA PRO A 319 0.85 -18.28 7.57
C PRO A 319 0.45 -17.90 8.99
N LEU A 320 0.75 -16.68 9.43
CA LEU A 320 0.42 -16.19 10.78
C LEU A 320 -1.07 -15.85 10.95
N LEU A 321 -1.79 -15.50 9.87
CA LEU A 321 -3.20 -15.16 9.92
C LEU A 321 -4.10 -16.36 10.22
N ALA A 322 -3.75 -17.55 9.74
CA ALA A 322 -4.52 -18.77 9.94
C ALA A 322 -4.66 -19.14 11.44
N PRO A 323 -3.56 -19.29 12.21
CA PRO A 323 -3.68 -19.62 13.64
C PRO A 323 -4.37 -18.53 14.46
N VAL A 324 -4.16 -17.25 14.11
CA VAL A 324 -4.83 -16.13 14.80
C VAL A 324 -6.34 -16.19 14.58
N THR A 325 -6.81 -16.42 13.36
CA THR A 325 -8.25 -16.54 13.06
C THR A 325 -8.88 -17.71 13.78
N VAL A 326 -8.23 -18.89 13.79
CA VAL A 326 -8.72 -20.06 14.53
C VAL A 326 -8.78 -19.77 16.04
N LEU A 327 -7.77 -19.14 16.60
CA LEU A 327 -7.74 -18.77 18.02
C LEU A 327 -8.90 -17.82 18.37
N VAL A 328 -9.13 -16.78 17.57
CA VAL A 328 -10.25 -15.86 17.75
C VAL A 328 -11.59 -16.58 17.66
N SER A 329 -11.76 -17.50 16.73
CA SER A 329 -12.98 -18.31 16.59
C SER A 329 -13.22 -19.18 17.82
N VAL A 330 -12.19 -19.84 18.35
CA VAL A 330 -12.27 -20.64 19.57
C VAL A 330 -12.64 -19.80 20.78
N ILE A 331 -12.00 -18.63 20.96
CA ILE A 331 -12.28 -17.71 22.08
C ILE A 331 -13.73 -17.21 21.99
N THR A 332 -14.15 -16.73 20.82
CA THR A 332 -15.51 -16.21 20.59
C THR A 332 -16.56 -17.26 20.87
N THR A 333 -16.35 -18.50 20.39
CA THR A 333 -17.26 -19.64 20.62
C THR A 333 -17.27 -20.04 22.10
N GLY A 334 -16.12 -20.05 22.77
CA GLY A 334 -16.01 -20.33 24.19
C GLY A 334 -16.80 -19.33 25.05
N ILE A 335 -16.68 -18.03 24.73
CA ILE A 335 -17.46 -16.97 25.41
C ILE A 335 -18.96 -17.15 25.12
N ALA A 336 -19.35 -17.41 23.87
CA ALA A 336 -20.75 -17.63 23.49
C ALA A 336 -21.39 -18.80 24.23
N CYS A 337 -20.63 -19.86 24.50
CA CYS A 337 -21.09 -21.03 25.20
C CYS A 337 -21.23 -20.83 26.72
N MET A 338 -20.68 -19.79 27.33
CA MET A 338 -20.71 -19.60 28.79
C MET A 338 -22.13 -19.53 29.36
N ILE A 339 -23.04 -18.82 28.71
CA ILE A 339 -24.42 -18.66 29.16
C ILE A 339 -25.19 -19.99 29.05
N PRO A 340 -25.24 -20.67 27.87
CA PRO A 340 -25.91 -21.97 27.74
C PRO A 340 -25.36 -23.05 28.69
N VAL A 341 -24.06 -23.08 28.87
CA VAL A 341 -23.40 -24.08 29.74
C VAL A 341 -23.73 -23.84 31.22
N ARG A 342 -23.83 -22.60 31.69
CA ARG A 342 -24.33 -22.29 33.05
C ARG A 342 -25.75 -22.78 33.22
N ASN A 343 -26.64 -22.55 32.25
CA ASN A 343 -28.00 -23.03 32.28
C ASN A 343 -28.09 -24.57 32.34
N ALA A 344 -27.21 -25.28 31.58
CA ALA A 344 -27.10 -26.72 31.66
C ALA A 344 -26.69 -27.19 33.08
N ALA A 345 -25.78 -26.49 33.73
CA ALA A 345 -25.32 -26.81 35.09
C ALA A 345 -26.37 -26.56 36.15
N THR A 346 -27.40 -25.72 35.95
CA THR A 346 -28.48 -25.46 36.91
C THR A 346 -29.70 -26.38 36.79
N VAL A 347 -29.70 -27.29 35.80
CA VAL A 347 -30.82 -28.26 35.62
C VAL A 347 -30.98 -29.16 36.85
N ASP A 348 -32.20 -29.15 37.45
CA ASP A 348 -32.54 -29.97 38.57
C ASP A 348 -32.96 -31.38 38.12
N PRO A 349 -32.27 -32.45 38.54
CA PRO A 349 -32.58 -33.82 38.12
C PRO A 349 -33.96 -34.27 38.56
N VAL A 350 -34.48 -33.81 39.69
CA VAL A 350 -35.78 -34.22 40.23
C VAL A 350 -36.92 -33.74 39.35
N ILE A 351 -36.87 -32.47 38.90
CA ILE A 351 -37.90 -31.85 38.04
C ILE A 351 -37.90 -32.57 36.65
N VAL A 352 -36.71 -32.78 36.10
CA VAL A 352 -36.59 -33.35 34.74
C VAL A 352 -37.03 -34.83 34.71
N LEU A 353 -36.81 -35.62 35.76
CA LEU A 353 -37.22 -37.01 35.83
C LEU A 353 -38.71 -37.17 36.15
N ARG A 354 -39.36 -36.20 36.77
CA ARG A 354 -40.81 -36.20 36.96
C ARG A 354 -41.64 -35.93 35.72
N GLY A 355 -40.99 -35.44 34.66
CA GLY A 355 -41.67 -35.16 33.39
C GLY A 355 -42.41 -33.80 33.34
N GLU A 356 -42.13 -32.88 34.28
CA GLU A 356 -42.64 -31.52 34.30
C GLU A 356 -41.70 -30.53 33.59
#